data_919bdd949c74daf332497359f663e746
#
_entry.id   919bdd949c74daf332497359f663e746
#
_cell.length_a   1.000
_cell.length_b   1.000
_cell.length_c   1.000
_cell.angle_alpha   90.00
_cell.angle_beta   90.00
_cell.angle_gamma   90.00
#
_symmetry.space_group_name_H-M   'P 1'
#
loop_
_entity.id
_entity.type
_entity.pdbx_description
1 polymer ?
#
loop_
_entity_poly.entity_id
_entity_poly.type
_entity_poly.pdbx_seq_one_letter_code
_entity_poly.pdbx_strand_id
1 'polypeptide(L)'
;MSAPKNGHESFKNLDTAAVQAGRPPVTPDGPINPPIVLSSTMHAGGPYGYMRDWNATLDSLEQAIGALEGGRCTVFSSGMAAANAIFDLFPQGKPVVASQYSYTGVAMRLKELHDLGRIE
;
A
#
# COMPACT_ATOMS: atom_id res chain seq x y z
N MET A 1 9.19 -4.00 15.99
CA MET A 1 9.68 -2.84 15.21
C MET A 1 8.48 -1.98 14.88
N SER A 2 8.40 -0.74 15.35
CA SER A 2 7.26 0.14 15.04
C SER A 2 7.50 0.74 13.65
N ALA A 3 6.58 0.52 12.71
CA ALA A 3 6.58 1.20 11.43
C ALA A 3 6.64 2.72 11.66
N PRO A 4 7.36 3.48 10.84
CA PRO A 4 7.37 4.93 10.94
C PRO A 4 5.92 5.43 10.83
N LYS A 5 5.57 6.37 11.69
CA LYS A 5 4.26 7.02 11.63
C LYS A 5 4.26 7.94 10.43
N ASN A 6 3.82 7.43 9.29
CA ASN A 6 3.58 8.24 8.11
C ASN A 6 2.44 9.20 8.45
N GLY A 7 2.81 10.43 8.85
CA GLY A 7 1.87 11.52 8.97
C GLY A 7 1.28 11.77 7.58
N HIS A 8 -0.05 11.77 7.47
CA HIS A 8 -0.69 12.22 6.24
C HIS A 8 -0.30 13.66 6.00
N GLU A 9 0.54 13.91 5.00
CA GLU A 9 0.71 15.27 4.49
C GLU A 9 -0.61 15.70 3.86
N SER A 10 -1.25 16.70 4.42
CA SER A 10 -2.45 17.28 3.82
C SER A 10 -2.04 18.29 2.76
N PHE A 11 -2.24 17.94 1.50
CA PHE A 11 -2.03 18.86 0.38
C PHE A 11 -3.27 19.71 0.15
N LYS A 12 -3.07 20.97 -0.30
CA LYS A 12 -4.18 21.91 -0.56
C LYS A 12 -5.08 21.47 -1.71
N ASN A 13 -4.54 20.72 -2.67
CA ASN A 13 -5.28 20.16 -3.81
C ASN A 13 -4.60 18.89 -4.34
N LEU A 14 -5.33 18.11 -5.17
CA LEU A 14 -4.85 16.87 -5.76
C LEU A 14 -3.69 17.06 -6.73
N ASP A 15 -3.64 18.16 -7.47
CA ASP A 15 -2.54 18.43 -8.41
C ASP A 15 -1.22 18.59 -7.65
N THR A 16 -1.25 19.28 -6.51
CA THR A 16 -0.08 19.42 -5.62
C THR A 16 0.30 18.07 -5.02
N ALA A 17 -0.68 17.28 -4.58
CA ALA A 17 -0.43 15.93 -4.06
C ALA A 17 0.23 15.03 -5.12
N ALA A 18 -0.28 15.02 -6.36
CA ALA A 18 0.26 14.23 -7.45
C ALA A 18 1.74 14.54 -7.78
N VAL A 19 2.15 15.80 -7.56
CA VAL A 19 3.53 16.25 -7.85
C VAL A 19 4.47 16.08 -6.66
N GLN A 20 3.99 16.27 -5.43
CA GLN A 20 4.86 16.41 -4.25
C GLN A 20 4.78 15.25 -3.25
N ALA A 21 3.67 14.50 -3.21
CA ALA A 21 3.53 13.42 -2.25
C ALA A 21 4.57 12.30 -2.48
N GLY A 22 5.07 11.73 -1.39
CA GLY A 22 6.08 10.68 -1.44
C GLY A 22 7.50 11.14 -1.78
N ARG A 23 7.74 12.44 -1.90
CA ARG A 23 9.10 12.98 -2.05
C ARG A 23 9.89 12.90 -0.74
N PRO A 24 11.23 12.76 -0.83
CA PRO A 24 12.07 12.84 0.35
C PRO A 24 11.94 14.20 1.06
N PRO A 25 12.26 14.27 2.36
CA PRO A 25 12.33 15.54 3.08
C PRO A 25 13.28 16.54 2.41
N VAL A 26 12.92 17.80 2.39
CA VAL A 26 13.77 18.87 1.84
C VAL A 26 14.99 19.06 2.74
N THR A 27 16.17 18.73 2.19
CA THR A 27 17.47 18.95 2.85
C THR A 27 18.44 19.62 1.85
N PRO A 28 19.39 20.43 2.34
CA PRO A 28 20.45 20.96 1.46
C PRO A 28 21.14 19.83 0.70
N ASP A 29 21.30 20.00 -0.62
CA ASP A 29 21.89 19.02 -1.54
C ASP A 29 21.19 17.65 -1.59
N GLY A 30 20.00 17.53 -0.97
CA GLY A 30 19.18 16.31 -1.00
C GLY A 30 18.47 16.11 -2.33
N PRO A 31 18.14 14.86 -2.69
CA PRO A 31 17.43 14.55 -3.93
C PRO A 31 15.99 15.04 -3.87
N ILE A 32 15.48 15.55 -5.01
CA ILE A 32 14.06 15.94 -5.13
C ILE A 32 13.14 14.70 -5.14
N ASN A 33 13.59 13.61 -5.74
CA ASN A 33 12.85 12.36 -5.85
C ASN A 33 13.56 11.25 -5.09
N PRO A 34 12.87 10.18 -4.70
CA PRO A 34 13.50 9.01 -4.08
C PRO A 34 14.63 8.47 -4.95
N PRO A 35 15.83 8.26 -4.40
CA PRO A 35 16.96 7.73 -5.16
C PRO A 35 16.76 6.24 -5.48
N ILE A 36 17.44 5.76 -6.53
CA ILE A 36 17.55 4.32 -6.79
C ILE A 36 18.58 3.75 -5.82
N VAL A 37 18.15 2.81 -4.96
CA VAL A 37 19.02 2.17 -3.96
C VAL A 37 19.30 0.73 -4.38
N LEU A 38 20.57 0.44 -4.72
CA LEU A 38 21.01 -0.89 -5.15
C LEU A 38 21.58 -1.71 -3.98
N SER A 39 20.84 -1.77 -2.87
CA SER A 39 21.21 -2.54 -1.70
C SER A 39 20.00 -3.29 -1.15
N SER A 40 20.20 -4.53 -0.67
CA SER A 40 19.13 -5.34 -0.08
C SER A 40 19.10 -5.28 1.44
N THR A 41 20.24 -4.99 2.06
CA THR A 41 20.40 -4.99 3.53
C THR A 41 20.92 -3.64 3.97
N MET A 42 20.33 -3.08 5.00
CA MET A 42 20.68 -1.78 5.57
C MET A 42 21.30 -1.93 6.95
N HIS A 43 22.08 -0.96 7.37
CA HIS A 43 22.53 -0.88 8.74
C HIS A 43 21.36 -0.73 9.71
N ALA A 44 21.45 -1.39 10.88
CA ALA A 44 20.43 -1.31 11.91
C ALA A 44 20.29 0.13 12.46
N GLY A 45 19.09 0.44 12.96
CA GLY A 45 18.79 1.72 13.63
C GLY A 45 17.97 2.71 12.78
N GLY A 46 17.81 2.47 11.48
CA GLY A 46 16.92 3.23 10.61
C GLY A 46 15.54 2.57 10.42
N PRO A 47 14.64 3.21 9.65
CA PRO A 47 13.30 2.66 9.35
C PRO A 47 13.35 1.42 8.46
N TYR A 48 14.36 1.27 7.61
CA TYR A 48 14.51 0.19 6.64
C TYR A 48 15.60 -0.77 7.11
N GLY A 49 15.24 -2.01 7.40
CA GLY A 49 16.21 -3.05 7.75
C GLY A 49 16.59 -3.93 6.57
N TYR A 50 15.59 -4.31 5.79
CA TYR A 50 15.72 -5.21 4.66
C TYR A 50 14.74 -4.86 3.54
N MET A 51 15.25 -4.73 2.31
CA MET A 51 14.50 -4.16 1.18
C MET A 51 13.22 -4.91 0.81
N ARG A 52 13.15 -6.24 1.03
CA ARG A 52 11.93 -7.02 0.78
C ARG A 52 10.83 -6.75 1.77
N ASP A 53 11.20 -6.43 3.01
CA ASP A 53 10.22 -6.18 4.06
C ASP A 53 9.60 -4.80 3.88
N TRP A 54 10.45 -3.80 3.65
CA TRP A 54 10.03 -2.45 3.34
C TRP A 54 11.23 -1.59 2.90
N ASN A 55 10.96 -0.56 2.10
CA ASN A 55 12.02 0.31 1.56
C ASN A 55 11.48 1.70 1.18
N ALA A 56 12.38 2.64 0.95
CA ALA A 56 12.04 4.02 0.63
C ALA A 56 11.18 4.16 -0.65
N THR A 57 11.35 3.28 -1.64
CA THR A 57 10.57 3.34 -2.88
C THR A 57 9.11 2.93 -2.63
N LEU A 58 8.88 1.84 -1.88
CA LEU A 58 7.53 1.41 -1.50
C LEU A 58 6.87 2.47 -0.61
N ASP A 59 7.61 2.99 0.38
CA ASP A 59 7.12 4.04 1.27
C ASP A 59 6.69 5.29 0.49
N SER A 60 7.49 5.76 -0.45
CA SER A 60 7.15 6.88 -1.31
C SER A 60 5.90 6.64 -2.15
N LEU A 61 5.74 5.45 -2.72
CA LEU A 61 4.55 5.08 -3.49
C LEU A 61 3.31 5.03 -2.59
N GLU A 62 3.42 4.41 -1.41
CA GLU A 62 2.32 4.34 -0.44
C GLU A 62 1.88 5.73 0.03
N GLN A 63 2.84 6.64 0.27
CA GLN A 63 2.54 8.04 0.60
C GLN A 63 1.86 8.78 -0.55
N ALA A 64 2.35 8.62 -1.77
CA ALA A 64 1.79 9.29 -2.95
C ALA A 64 0.34 8.86 -3.22
N ILE A 65 0.08 7.56 -3.27
CA ILE A 65 -1.27 7.02 -3.48
C ILE A 65 -2.17 7.36 -2.29
N GLY A 66 -1.68 7.21 -1.06
CA GLY A 66 -2.44 7.55 0.14
C GLY A 66 -2.86 9.03 0.19
N ALA A 67 -2.00 9.95 -0.27
CA ALA A 67 -2.33 11.37 -0.34
C ALA A 67 -3.40 11.67 -1.41
N LEU A 68 -3.37 10.97 -2.55
CA LEU A 68 -4.37 11.12 -3.62
C LEU A 68 -5.73 10.54 -3.22
N GLU A 69 -5.75 9.41 -2.54
CA GLU A 69 -6.96 8.70 -2.13
C GLU A 69 -7.50 9.15 -0.76
N GLY A 70 -6.81 10.07 -0.09
CA GLY A 70 -7.21 10.59 1.23
C GLY A 70 -7.15 9.54 2.34
N GLY A 71 -6.26 8.56 2.23
CA GLY A 71 -6.15 7.45 3.16
C GLY A 71 -4.72 6.88 3.29
N ARG A 72 -4.59 5.74 3.96
CA ARG A 72 -3.34 4.98 4.00
C ARG A 72 -3.33 3.97 2.87
N CYS A 73 -2.23 3.88 2.15
CA CYS A 73 -2.00 2.88 1.11
C CYS A 73 -1.08 1.78 1.62
N THR A 74 -1.29 0.57 1.15
CA THR A 74 -0.36 -0.55 1.28
C THR A 74 -0.19 -1.19 -0.09
N VAL A 75 1.05 -1.33 -0.52
CA VAL A 75 1.41 -1.88 -1.83
C VAL A 75 1.58 -3.39 -1.77
N PHE A 76 1.08 -4.07 -2.79
CA PHE A 76 1.19 -5.51 -2.97
C PHE A 76 1.83 -5.83 -4.33
N SER A 77 2.38 -7.02 -4.46
CA SER A 77 3.02 -7.49 -5.70
C SER A 77 2.04 -7.71 -6.86
N SER A 78 0.74 -7.77 -6.59
CA SER A 78 -0.31 -7.88 -7.60
C SER A 78 -1.67 -7.45 -7.04
N GLY A 79 -2.61 -7.10 -7.95
CA GLY A 79 -3.99 -6.80 -7.57
C GLY A 79 -4.69 -7.96 -6.85
N MET A 80 -4.41 -9.21 -7.22
CA MET A 80 -4.96 -10.37 -6.51
C MET A 80 -4.36 -10.55 -5.11
N ALA A 81 -3.10 -10.20 -4.90
CA ALA A 81 -2.52 -10.19 -3.56
C ALA A 81 -3.20 -9.13 -2.68
N ALA A 82 -3.44 -7.92 -3.20
CA ALA A 82 -4.20 -6.88 -2.52
C ALA A 82 -5.63 -7.31 -2.21
N ALA A 83 -6.34 -7.90 -3.19
CA ALA A 83 -7.70 -8.40 -3.00
C ALA A 83 -7.78 -9.48 -1.92
N ASN A 84 -6.87 -10.46 -1.92
CA ASN A 84 -6.84 -11.51 -0.89
C ASN A 84 -6.58 -10.93 0.51
N ALA A 85 -5.69 -9.95 0.64
CA ALA A 85 -5.46 -9.29 1.93
C ALA A 85 -6.73 -8.61 2.46
N ILE A 86 -7.57 -8.03 1.58
CA ILE A 86 -8.88 -7.48 1.96
C ILE A 86 -9.85 -8.60 2.37
N PHE A 87 -9.90 -9.70 1.61
CA PHE A 87 -10.82 -10.81 1.90
C PHE A 87 -10.51 -11.48 3.24
N ASP A 88 -9.23 -11.55 3.62
CA ASP A 88 -8.82 -12.09 4.92
C ASP A 88 -9.31 -11.24 6.11
N LEU A 89 -9.66 -9.97 5.89
CA LEU A 89 -10.25 -9.09 6.89
C LEU A 89 -11.76 -9.28 7.07
N PHE A 90 -12.43 -10.00 6.17
CA PHE A 90 -13.88 -10.18 6.26
C PHE A 90 -14.26 -11.05 7.47
N PRO A 91 -15.23 -10.60 8.29
CA PRO A 91 -15.74 -11.43 9.38
C PRO A 91 -16.36 -12.72 8.82
N GLN A 92 -16.08 -13.84 9.49
CA GLN A 92 -16.58 -15.14 9.05
C GLN A 92 -18.13 -15.17 9.03
N GLY A 93 -18.68 -15.76 7.98
CA GLY A 93 -20.13 -15.96 7.81
C GLY A 93 -20.92 -14.65 7.64
N LYS A 94 -20.28 -13.58 7.18
CA LYS A 94 -20.97 -12.33 6.86
C LYS A 94 -21.18 -12.18 5.36
N PRO A 95 -22.32 -11.56 4.95
CA PRO A 95 -22.61 -11.35 3.55
C PRO A 95 -21.61 -10.36 2.91
N VAL A 96 -21.18 -10.71 1.71
CA VAL A 96 -20.30 -9.87 0.88
C VAL A 96 -21.03 -9.52 -0.42
N VAL A 97 -21.19 -8.24 -0.68
CA VAL A 97 -21.77 -7.74 -1.91
C VAL A 97 -20.65 -7.35 -2.89
N ALA A 98 -20.61 -7.97 -4.05
CA ALA A 98 -19.66 -7.69 -5.11
C ALA A 98 -20.35 -7.44 -6.45
N SER A 99 -19.70 -6.69 -7.34
CA SER A 99 -20.19 -6.51 -8.70
C SER A 99 -20.12 -7.83 -9.47
N GLN A 100 -21.17 -8.14 -10.23
CA GLN A 100 -21.14 -9.27 -11.18
C GLN A 100 -20.11 -9.09 -12.28
N TYR A 101 -19.65 -7.86 -12.53
CA TYR A 101 -18.60 -7.52 -13.49
C TYR A 101 -17.20 -7.41 -12.87
N SER A 102 -17.03 -7.96 -11.67
CA SER A 102 -15.70 -8.03 -11.04
C SER A 102 -14.68 -8.76 -11.91
N TYR A 103 -13.41 -8.41 -11.76
CA TYR A 103 -12.34 -9.18 -12.36
C TYR A 103 -12.49 -10.68 -12.06
N THR A 104 -12.34 -11.54 -13.05
CA THR A 104 -12.60 -12.97 -12.96
C THR A 104 -11.94 -13.64 -11.76
N GLY A 105 -10.66 -13.30 -11.49
CA GLY A 105 -9.94 -13.84 -10.33
C GLY A 105 -10.58 -13.47 -9.00
N VAL A 106 -11.09 -12.24 -8.86
CA VAL A 106 -11.83 -11.78 -7.67
C VAL A 106 -13.14 -12.56 -7.52
N ALA A 107 -13.92 -12.68 -8.61
CA ALA A 107 -15.19 -13.41 -8.58
C ALA A 107 -14.98 -14.90 -8.22
N MET A 108 -13.97 -15.54 -8.80
CA MET A 108 -13.62 -16.94 -8.48
C MET A 108 -13.23 -17.10 -7.01
N ARG A 109 -12.42 -16.18 -6.48
CA ARG A 109 -11.99 -16.24 -5.08
C ARG A 109 -13.14 -16.02 -4.10
N LEU A 110 -14.04 -15.08 -4.39
CA LEU A 110 -15.24 -14.87 -3.56
C LEU A 110 -16.14 -16.11 -3.57
N LYS A 111 -16.32 -16.74 -4.75
CA LYS A 111 -17.07 -18.01 -4.83
C LYS A 111 -16.42 -19.10 -3.99
N GLU A 112 -15.10 -19.27 -4.06
CA GLU A 112 -14.37 -20.24 -3.24
C GLU A 112 -14.57 -19.99 -1.75
N LEU A 113 -14.47 -18.73 -1.31
CA LEU A 113 -14.71 -18.36 0.09
C LEU A 113 -16.14 -18.65 0.55
N HIS A 114 -17.11 -18.44 -0.35
CA HIS A 114 -18.51 -18.81 -0.10
C HIS A 114 -18.67 -20.33 0.01
N ASP A 115 -18.14 -21.10 -0.94
CA ASP A 115 -18.21 -22.57 -0.93
C ASP A 115 -17.55 -23.18 0.33
N LEU A 116 -16.54 -22.50 0.89
CA LEU A 116 -15.88 -22.84 2.16
C LEU A 116 -16.63 -22.35 3.41
N GLY A 117 -17.75 -21.66 3.27
CA GLY A 117 -18.50 -21.10 4.39
C GLY A 117 -17.81 -19.96 5.13
N ARG A 118 -16.84 -19.30 4.49
CA ARG A 118 -16.12 -18.15 5.04
C ARG A 118 -16.93 -16.85 4.94
N ILE A 119 -17.72 -16.71 3.88
CA ILE A 119 -18.60 -15.57 3.57
C ILE A 119 -19.95 -16.07 3.04
N GLU A 120 -20.97 -15.21 3.08
CA GLU A 120 -22.27 -15.41 2.47
C GLU A 120 -22.46 -14.55 1.21
#